data_102695e0b1b14c11962ad5fe0ca9b4f4
#
_entry.id   102695e0b1b14c11962ad5fe0ca9b4f4
#
_cell.length_a   1.000
_cell.length_b   1.000
_cell.length_c   1.000
_cell.angle_alpha   90.00
_cell.angle_beta   90.00
_cell.angle_gamma   90.00
#
_symmetry.space_group_name_H-M   'P 1'
#
loop_
_entity.id
_entity.type
_entity.pdbx_description
1 polymer ?
#
loop_
_entity_poly.entity_id
_entity_poly.type
_entity_poly.pdbx_seq_one_letter_code
_entity_poly.pdbx_strand_id
1 'polypeptide(L)'
;VPLFDSVDQHYARHRPGLPDEVVQILATELAGVDRPRLLDLGAGTGQVALALLPALPPAAHFDLADQDEGMLRTALDELRPHLGKRTATVHVGRAEQFTPTQPGYEADLITCCRAFHWMDRPAVLAMADRVAAPHAAVAIMGDGSLWTHEADWTAALKGLIQAHLGEERRAGTTGAYREPGRRYEHDLADSAFSDLTEHRVPFTRAWTPRGVVGYLRSTSFARPDLFTDHRRFEEQAQALLHQHAQDGVLYEDGVFTVLLARRPGTSR
;
A
#
# COMPACT_ATOMS: atom_id res chain seq x y z
N VAL A 1 -20.70 -4.25 -0.98
CA VAL A 1 -19.94 -4.59 -2.20
C VAL A 1 -18.49 -4.24 -1.89
N PRO A 2 -17.52 -5.14 -2.08
CA PRO A 2 -16.11 -4.83 -1.91
C PRO A 2 -15.70 -3.62 -2.75
N LEU A 3 -14.87 -2.75 -2.20
CA LEU A 3 -14.48 -1.47 -2.83
C LEU A 3 -13.75 -1.68 -4.16
N PHE A 4 -13.07 -2.82 -4.32
CA PHE A 4 -12.19 -3.15 -5.43
C PHE A 4 -12.64 -4.41 -6.22
N ASP A 5 -13.91 -4.78 -6.13
CA ASP A 5 -14.47 -5.90 -6.89
C ASP A 5 -14.23 -5.68 -8.40
N SER A 6 -13.62 -6.63 -9.09
CA SER A 6 -13.16 -6.56 -10.50
C SER A 6 -11.94 -5.68 -10.82
N VAL A 7 -11.30 -5.04 -9.84
CA VAL A 7 -10.16 -4.11 -10.07
C VAL A 7 -8.81 -4.77 -9.74
N ASP A 8 -8.81 -5.91 -9.09
CA ASP A 8 -7.65 -6.64 -8.56
C ASP A 8 -6.54 -6.92 -9.60
N GLN A 9 -6.88 -7.36 -10.82
CA GLN A 9 -5.90 -7.59 -11.88
C GLN A 9 -5.27 -6.29 -12.41
N HIS A 10 -6.04 -5.19 -12.47
CA HIS A 10 -5.52 -3.88 -12.84
C HIS A 10 -4.68 -3.29 -11.72
N TYR A 11 -5.06 -3.54 -10.48
CA TYR A 11 -4.32 -3.12 -9.30
C TYR A 11 -2.91 -3.72 -9.29
N ALA A 12 -2.78 -5.03 -9.45
CA ALA A 12 -1.49 -5.72 -9.45
C ALA A 12 -0.54 -5.21 -10.55
N ARG A 13 -1.08 -4.92 -11.76
CA ARG A 13 -0.27 -4.53 -12.94
C ARG A 13 0.15 -3.06 -12.97
N HIS A 14 -0.60 -2.18 -12.32
CA HIS A 14 -0.45 -0.73 -12.50
C HIS A 14 -0.12 0.02 -11.20
N ARG A 15 -0.23 -0.64 -10.04
CA ARG A 15 0.24 -0.04 -8.79
C ARG A 15 1.76 -0.08 -8.71
N PRO A 16 2.38 1.05 -8.40
CA PRO A 16 3.83 1.10 -8.24
C PRO A 16 4.29 0.24 -7.08
N GLY A 17 5.35 -0.53 -7.29
CA GLY A 17 6.04 -1.28 -6.24
C GLY A 17 6.67 -0.39 -5.17
N LEU A 18 7.41 -1.01 -4.25
CA LEU A 18 8.21 -0.31 -3.27
C LEU A 18 9.54 0.11 -3.90
N PRO A 19 10.09 1.30 -3.56
CA PRO A 19 11.48 1.63 -3.87
C PRO A 19 12.46 0.64 -3.23
N ASP A 20 13.56 0.34 -3.90
CA ASP A 20 14.59 -0.61 -3.41
C ASP A 20 15.12 -0.24 -2.02
N GLU A 21 15.32 1.06 -1.75
CA GLU A 21 15.76 1.54 -0.45
C GLU A 21 14.75 1.23 0.65
N VAL A 22 13.44 1.32 0.36
CA VAL A 22 12.38 0.93 1.30
C VAL A 22 12.45 -0.58 1.58
N VAL A 23 12.67 -1.40 0.55
CA VAL A 23 12.86 -2.85 0.71
C VAL A 23 14.05 -3.15 1.63
N GLN A 24 15.17 -2.43 1.48
CA GLN A 24 16.35 -2.60 2.33
C GLN A 24 16.08 -2.18 3.79
N ILE A 25 15.37 -1.07 4.01
CA ILE A 25 14.96 -0.63 5.36
C ILE A 25 14.16 -1.75 6.04
N LEU A 26 13.14 -2.28 5.37
CA LEU A 26 12.29 -3.34 5.93
C LEU A 26 13.05 -4.66 6.13
N ALA A 27 13.90 -5.05 5.19
CA ALA A 27 14.70 -6.26 5.29
C ALA A 27 15.71 -6.20 6.46
N THR A 28 16.22 -5.00 6.77
CA THR A 28 17.12 -4.80 7.91
C THR A 28 16.43 -5.11 9.23
N GLU A 29 15.12 -4.85 9.35
CA GLU A 29 14.33 -5.20 10.54
C GLU A 29 14.19 -6.71 10.76
N LEU A 30 14.40 -7.50 9.72
CA LEU A 30 14.33 -8.95 9.77
C LEU A 30 15.71 -9.62 9.75
N ALA A 31 16.79 -8.82 9.73
CA ALA A 31 18.16 -9.33 9.71
C ALA A 31 18.46 -10.14 10.97
N GLY A 32 19.09 -11.32 10.79
CA GLY A 32 19.43 -12.21 11.90
C GLY A 32 18.27 -13.05 12.45
N VAL A 33 17.07 -12.93 11.89
CA VAL A 33 15.95 -13.84 12.21
C VAL A 33 15.98 -15.01 11.25
N ASP A 34 16.16 -16.22 11.76
CA ASP A 34 16.27 -17.43 10.92
C ASP A 34 14.97 -17.76 10.19
N ARG A 35 13.84 -17.50 10.82
CA ARG A 35 12.49 -17.82 10.34
C ARG A 35 11.55 -16.60 10.49
N PRO A 36 11.85 -15.50 9.78
CA PRO A 36 11.11 -14.27 9.96
C PRO A 36 9.65 -14.41 9.54
N ARG A 37 8.77 -13.80 10.31
CA ARG A 37 7.34 -13.70 10.03
C ARG A 37 6.94 -12.25 9.78
N LEU A 38 6.45 -12.00 8.60
CA LEU A 38 5.88 -10.70 8.20
C LEU A 38 4.35 -10.78 8.28
N LEU A 39 3.71 -9.82 8.94
CA LEU A 39 2.28 -9.57 8.88
C LEU A 39 2.03 -8.30 8.07
N ASP A 40 1.39 -8.41 6.90
CA ASP A 40 1.05 -7.28 6.04
C ASP A 40 -0.43 -6.95 6.15
N LEU A 41 -0.75 -5.77 6.68
CA LEU A 41 -2.11 -5.30 6.96
C LEU A 41 -2.60 -4.41 5.82
N GLY A 42 -3.77 -4.73 5.26
CA GLY A 42 -4.23 -4.13 4.02
C GLY A 42 -3.34 -4.54 2.85
N ALA A 43 -2.98 -5.83 2.81
CA ALA A 43 -1.99 -6.38 1.90
C ALA A 43 -2.35 -6.22 0.41
N GLY A 44 -3.63 -6.05 0.10
CA GLY A 44 -4.12 -5.92 -1.27
C GLY A 44 -3.64 -7.08 -2.13
N THR A 45 -2.95 -6.77 -3.23
CA THR A 45 -2.37 -7.76 -4.15
C THR A 45 -0.95 -8.23 -3.77
N GLY A 46 -0.53 -8.04 -2.51
CA GLY A 46 0.71 -8.60 -1.97
C GLY A 46 2.01 -7.91 -2.40
N GLN A 47 1.95 -6.64 -2.77
CA GLN A 47 3.12 -5.91 -3.29
C GLN A 47 4.28 -5.79 -2.30
N VAL A 48 4.00 -5.63 -1.00
CA VAL A 48 5.03 -5.59 0.05
C VAL A 48 5.73 -6.95 0.14
N ALA A 49 4.96 -8.02 0.21
CA ALA A 49 5.48 -9.38 0.27
C ALA A 49 6.31 -9.71 -0.99
N LEU A 50 5.80 -9.39 -2.19
CA LEU A 50 6.53 -9.58 -3.46
C LEU A 50 7.86 -8.84 -3.47
N ALA A 51 7.89 -7.60 -3.01
CA ALA A 51 9.11 -6.80 -2.99
C ALA A 51 10.14 -7.33 -1.99
N LEU A 52 9.70 -7.87 -0.84
CA LEU A 52 10.58 -8.40 0.20
C LEU A 52 11.08 -9.84 -0.07
N LEU A 53 10.37 -10.61 -0.90
CA LEU A 53 10.72 -12.01 -1.18
C LEU A 53 12.20 -12.23 -1.49
N PRO A 54 12.85 -11.45 -2.39
CA PRO A 54 14.26 -11.69 -2.73
C PRO A 54 15.22 -11.42 -1.57
N ALA A 55 14.85 -10.54 -0.63
CA ALA A 55 15.70 -10.11 0.48
C ALA A 55 15.59 -11.01 1.72
N LEU A 56 14.57 -11.89 1.79
CA LEU A 56 14.29 -12.70 2.97
C LEU A 56 14.79 -14.16 2.83
N PRO A 57 15.14 -14.81 3.96
CA PRO A 57 15.61 -16.22 3.94
C PRO A 57 14.52 -17.18 3.46
N PRO A 58 14.91 -18.40 3.02
CA PRO A 58 13.95 -19.41 2.53
C PRO A 58 12.93 -19.90 3.57
N ALA A 59 13.17 -19.65 4.85
CA ALA A 59 12.26 -20.02 5.93
C ALA A 59 11.27 -18.92 6.32
N ALA A 60 11.25 -17.79 5.60
CA ALA A 60 10.32 -16.68 5.86
C ALA A 60 8.86 -17.09 5.64
N HIS A 61 7.98 -16.52 6.46
CA HIS A 61 6.52 -16.67 6.34
C HIS A 61 5.85 -15.31 6.19
N PHE A 62 4.86 -15.24 5.30
CA PHE A 62 4.05 -14.06 5.03
C PHE A 62 2.60 -14.31 5.45
N ASP A 63 2.09 -13.51 6.39
CA ASP A 63 0.66 -13.43 6.70
C ASP A 63 0.10 -12.17 6.02
N LEU A 64 -0.84 -12.33 5.10
CA LEU A 64 -1.44 -11.26 4.31
C LEU A 64 -2.88 -11.06 4.79
N ALA A 65 -3.17 -9.92 5.40
CA ALA A 65 -4.50 -9.60 5.90
C ALA A 65 -5.14 -8.48 5.08
N ASP A 66 -6.34 -8.72 4.55
CA ASP A 66 -7.14 -7.73 3.82
C ASP A 66 -8.63 -8.05 3.94
N GLN A 67 -9.51 -7.04 3.80
CA GLN A 67 -10.95 -7.24 3.77
C GLN A 67 -11.44 -7.79 2.43
N ASP A 68 -10.66 -7.61 1.37
CA ASP A 68 -11.01 -8.00 0.01
C ASP A 68 -10.40 -9.37 -0.33
N GLU A 69 -11.25 -10.39 -0.37
CA GLU A 69 -10.85 -11.76 -0.70
C GLU A 69 -10.28 -11.87 -2.14
N GLY A 70 -10.79 -11.08 -3.09
CA GLY A 70 -10.30 -11.06 -4.48
C GLY A 70 -8.87 -10.55 -4.56
N MET A 71 -8.57 -9.48 -3.82
CA MET A 71 -7.20 -8.96 -3.69
C MET A 71 -6.24 -10.00 -3.10
N LEU A 72 -6.63 -10.68 -2.03
CA LEU A 72 -5.81 -11.72 -1.40
C LEU A 72 -5.61 -12.94 -2.31
N ARG A 73 -6.60 -13.31 -3.10
CA ARG A 73 -6.46 -14.37 -4.11
C ARG A 73 -5.43 -13.98 -5.16
N THR A 74 -5.52 -12.77 -5.69
CA THR A 74 -4.53 -12.22 -6.63
C THR A 74 -3.14 -12.18 -5.99
N ALA A 75 -3.01 -11.78 -4.72
CA ALA A 75 -1.75 -11.78 -3.99
C ALA A 75 -1.11 -13.18 -3.95
N LEU A 76 -1.89 -14.21 -3.63
CA LEU A 76 -1.37 -15.59 -3.63
C LEU A 76 -0.96 -16.06 -5.03
N ASP A 77 -1.71 -15.72 -6.06
CA ASP A 77 -1.40 -16.11 -7.44
C ASP A 77 -0.11 -15.43 -7.93
N GLU A 78 0.10 -14.17 -7.59
CA GLU A 78 1.33 -13.42 -7.89
C GLU A 78 2.54 -13.94 -7.06
N LEU A 79 2.35 -14.26 -5.79
CA LEU A 79 3.43 -14.73 -4.91
C LEU A 79 3.88 -16.16 -5.22
N ARG A 80 2.94 -17.05 -5.52
CA ARG A 80 3.18 -18.50 -5.66
C ARG A 80 4.38 -18.87 -6.54
N PRO A 81 4.59 -18.26 -7.73
CA PRO A 81 5.76 -18.58 -8.58
C PRO A 81 7.10 -18.24 -7.95
N HIS A 82 7.12 -17.33 -6.96
CA HIS A 82 8.33 -16.73 -6.39
C HIS A 82 8.64 -17.20 -4.95
N LEU A 83 7.68 -17.86 -4.28
CA LEU A 83 7.84 -18.28 -2.87
C LEU A 83 9.03 -19.22 -2.65
N GLY A 84 9.31 -20.13 -3.58
CA GLY A 84 10.32 -21.17 -3.37
C GLY A 84 9.97 -22.04 -2.15
N LYS A 85 10.81 -21.97 -1.08
CA LYS A 85 10.57 -22.65 0.19
C LYS A 85 9.82 -21.80 1.23
N ARG A 86 9.59 -20.53 0.94
CA ARG A 86 8.83 -19.62 1.80
C ARG A 86 7.34 -19.98 1.76
N THR A 87 6.60 -19.52 2.75
CA THR A 87 5.16 -19.79 2.82
C THR A 87 4.39 -18.49 2.97
N ALA A 88 3.14 -18.50 2.49
CA ALA A 88 2.22 -17.39 2.64
C ALA A 88 0.85 -17.90 3.10
N THR A 89 0.21 -17.18 4.02
CA THR A 89 -1.16 -17.41 4.48
C THR A 89 -1.97 -16.15 4.29
N VAL A 90 -3.23 -16.27 3.85
CA VAL A 90 -4.14 -15.14 3.72
C VAL A 90 -5.18 -15.15 4.83
N HIS A 91 -5.55 -13.94 5.28
CA HIS A 91 -6.51 -13.72 6.34
C HIS A 91 -7.54 -12.68 5.85
N VAL A 92 -8.74 -13.17 5.51
CA VAL A 92 -9.84 -12.30 5.04
C VAL A 92 -10.51 -11.67 6.26
N GLY A 93 -10.43 -10.36 6.38
CA GLY A 93 -11.06 -9.61 7.47
C GLY A 93 -10.45 -8.25 7.70
N ARG A 94 -11.00 -7.55 8.70
CA ARG A 94 -10.50 -6.24 9.11
C ARG A 94 -9.20 -6.40 9.89
N ALA A 95 -8.25 -5.51 9.66
CA ALA A 95 -6.91 -5.58 10.27
C ALA A 95 -6.97 -5.60 11.81
N GLU A 96 -7.81 -4.78 12.42
CA GLU A 96 -7.98 -4.71 13.87
C GLU A 96 -8.58 -5.99 14.50
N GLN A 97 -9.18 -6.84 13.67
CA GLN A 97 -9.78 -8.13 14.09
C GLN A 97 -8.85 -9.32 13.83
N PHE A 98 -7.64 -9.06 13.30
CA PHE A 98 -6.70 -10.14 13.04
C PHE A 98 -6.45 -10.96 14.31
N THR A 99 -6.63 -12.26 14.16
CA THR A 99 -6.40 -13.24 15.24
C THR A 99 -5.60 -14.40 14.65
N PRO A 100 -4.40 -14.66 15.16
CA PRO A 100 -3.59 -15.78 14.71
C PRO A 100 -4.28 -17.11 14.98
N THR A 101 -4.17 -18.04 14.06
CA THR A 101 -4.69 -19.41 14.25
C THR A 101 -3.68 -20.35 14.92
N GLN A 102 -2.40 -19.94 14.96
CA GLN A 102 -1.32 -20.76 15.52
C GLN A 102 -1.01 -20.33 16.96
N PRO A 103 -0.90 -21.26 17.91
CA PRO A 103 -0.41 -20.97 19.26
C PRO A 103 1.01 -20.41 19.23
N GLY A 104 1.30 -19.39 20.07
CA GLY A 104 2.64 -18.80 20.14
C GLY A 104 3.00 -17.98 18.89
N TYR A 105 2.00 -17.46 18.17
CA TYR A 105 2.23 -16.59 17.04
C TYR A 105 2.94 -15.30 17.45
N GLU A 106 4.00 -14.97 16.75
CA GLU A 106 4.71 -13.71 16.88
C GLU A 106 5.12 -13.22 15.49
N ALA A 107 4.75 -11.98 15.15
CA ALA A 107 5.21 -11.32 13.92
C ALA A 107 6.48 -10.53 14.21
N ASP A 108 7.51 -10.72 13.42
CA ASP A 108 8.79 -9.99 13.54
C ASP A 108 8.75 -8.61 12.88
N LEU A 109 7.91 -8.46 11.87
CA LEU A 109 7.64 -7.20 11.18
C LEU A 109 6.15 -7.11 10.83
N ILE A 110 5.53 -6.00 11.17
CA ILE A 110 4.15 -5.70 10.78
C ILE A 110 4.17 -4.51 9.83
N THR A 111 3.63 -4.67 8.64
CA THR A 111 3.59 -3.62 7.60
C THR A 111 2.16 -3.17 7.32
N CYS A 112 1.99 -1.90 6.99
CA CYS A 112 0.77 -1.36 6.43
C CYS A 112 1.13 -0.32 5.36
N CYS A 113 0.97 -0.69 4.09
CA CYS A 113 1.35 0.14 2.95
C CYS A 113 0.11 0.74 2.27
N ARG A 114 0.00 2.09 2.25
CA ARG A 114 -1.08 2.83 1.58
C ARG A 114 -2.51 2.46 2.04
N ALA A 115 -2.65 1.84 3.23
CA ALA A 115 -3.92 1.31 3.72
C ALA A 115 -4.36 1.83 5.10
N PHE A 116 -3.45 2.35 5.91
CA PHE A 116 -3.68 2.70 7.32
C PHE A 116 -4.80 3.74 7.52
N HIS A 117 -5.02 4.62 6.55
CA HIS A 117 -6.11 5.61 6.58
C HIS A 117 -7.52 5.01 6.45
N TRP A 118 -7.65 3.74 6.09
CA TRP A 118 -8.94 3.03 6.00
C TRP A 118 -9.31 2.28 7.29
N MET A 119 -8.40 2.24 8.27
CA MET A 119 -8.49 1.37 9.45
C MET A 119 -8.86 2.16 10.71
N ASP A 120 -9.37 1.45 11.71
CA ASP A 120 -9.39 1.93 13.09
C ASP A 120 -7.96 1.87 13.65
N ARG A 121 -7.21 2.97 13.47
CA ARG A 121 -5.76 3.04 13.71
C ARG A 121 -5.37 2.67 15.15
N PRO A 122 -6.03 3.19 16.21
CA PRO A 122 -5.75 2.76 17.58
C PRO A 122 -6.01 1.27 17.79
N ALA A 123 -7.11 0.73 17.26
CA ALA A 123 -7.44 -0.68 17.42
C ALA A 123 -6.45 -1.59 16.66
N VAL A 124 -5.98 -1.16 15.46
CA VAL A 124 -4.92 -1.87 14.70
C VAL A 124 -3.61 -1.88 15.48
N LEU A 125 -3.19 -0.77 16.08
CA LEU A 125 -1.95 -0.72 16.86
C LEU A 125 -2.04 -1.55 18.14
N ALA A 126 -3.20 -1.59 18.80
CA ALA A 126 -3.45 -2.49 19.92
C ALA A 126 -3.45 -3.97 19.50
N MET A 127 -3.97 -4.30 18.32
CA MET A 127 -3.87 -5.65 17.75
C MET A 127 -2.42 -6.00 17.46
N ALA A 128 -1.68 -5.11 16.80
CA ALA A 128 -0.26 -5.30 16.51
C ALA A 128 0.55 -5.57 17.77
N ASP A 129 0.29 -4.86 18.87
CA ASP A 129 0.98 -5.09 20.15
C ASP A 129 0.75 -6.51 20.71
N ARG A 130 -0.44 -7.09 20.50
CA ARG A 130 -0.76 -8.46 20.96
C ARG A 130 -0.05 -9.55 20.17
N VAL A 131 0.28 -9.29 18.89
CA VAL A 131 0.78 -10.32 17.96
C VAL A 131 2.24 -10.12 17.57
N ALA A 132 2.83 -9.00 17.94
CA ALA A 132 4.22 -8.66 17.59
C ALA A 132 5.20 -9.35 18.54
N ALA A 133 6.26 -9.91 17.98
CA ALA A 133 7.43 -10.37 18.73
C ALA A 133 8.01 -9.23 19.60
N PRO A 134 8.77 -9.53 20.68
CA PRO A 134 9.32 -8.49 21.57
C PRO A 134 10.12 -7.41 20.84
N HIS A 135 10.87 -7.79 19.79
CA HIS A 135 11.73 -6.91 18.99
C HIS A 135 11.13 -6.52 17.64
N ALA A 136 9.84 -6.75 17.47
CA ALA A 136 9.18 -6.43 16.21
C ALA A 136 9.14 -4.94 15.93
N ALA A 137 9.17 -4.60 14.64
CA ALA A 137 8.86 -3.27 14.17
C ALA A 137 7.48 -3.21 13.50
N VAL A 138 6.83 -2.06 13.60
CA VAL A 138 5.63 -1.70 12.83
C VAL A 138 6.02 -0.65 11.81
N ALA A 139 5.76 -0.89 10.53
CA ALA A 139 6.05 0.03 9.44
C ALA A 139 4.75 0.53 8.79
N ILE A 140 4.39 1.78 9.08
CA ILE A 140 3.30 2.47 8.37
C ILE A 140 3.92 3.26 7.24
N MET A 141 3.54 2.96 5.99
CA MET A 141 4.28 3.47 4.85
C MET A 141 3.43 3.76 3.63
N GLY A 142 3.94 4.64 2.78
CA GLY A 142 3.32 4.98 1.50
C GLY A 142 3.95 6.19 0.85
N ASP A 143 3.53 6.42 -0.38
CA ASP A 143 3.75 7.63 -1.14
C ASP A 143 2.45 8.43 -1.27
N GLY A 144 2.52 9.60 -1.81
CA GLY A 144 1.35 10.37 -2.21
C GLY A 144 0.52 9.64 -3.27
N SER A 145 -0.47 10.30 -3.77
CA SER A 145 -1.23 9.83 -4.93
C SER A 145 -1.04 10.79 -6.10
N LEU A 146 -1.34 10.37 -7.33
CA LEU A 146 -1.37 11.28 -8.48
C LEU A 146 -2.26 12.52 -8.27
N TRP A 147 -3.18 12.45 -7.29
CA TRP A 147 -4.00 13.61 -6.92
C TRP A 147 -3.22 14.72 -6.21
N THR A 148 -2.18 14.36 -5.46
CA THR A 148 -1.37 15.29 -4.65
C THR A 148 0.00 15.57 -5.27
N HIS A 149 0.32 14.90 -6.38
CA HIS A 149 1.57 15.11 -7.09
C HIS A 149 1.54 16.43 -7.88
N GLU A 150 2.64 17.17 -7.85
CA GLU A 150 2.77 18.51 -8.44
C GLU A 150 3.59 18.45 -9.74
N ALA A 151 2.97 18.03 -10.84
CA ALA A 151 3.51 18.15 -12.18
C ALA A 151 2.44 18.65 -13.14
N ASP A 152 2.82 19.25 -14.26
CA ASP A 152 1.87 19.83 -15.22
C ASP A 152 0.86 18.78 -15.71
N TRP A 153 1.32 17.58 -16.01
CA TRP A 153 0.46 16.50 -16.47
C TRP A 153 -0.50 15.97 -15.39
N THR A 154 -0.08 15.97 -14.13
CA THR A 154 -0.97 15.56 -13.03
C THR A 154 -2.00 16.63 -12.72
N ALA A 155 -1.64 17.91 -12.81
CA ALA A 155 -2.56 19.03 -12.67
C ALA A 155 -3.62 19.00 -13.80
N ALA A 156 -3.20 18.77 -15.04
CA ALA A 156 -4.10 18.64 -16.19
C ALA A 156 -5.03 17.43 -16.06
N LEU A 157 -4.50 16.26 -15.63
CA LEU A 157 -5.28 15.05 -15.38
C LEU A 157 -6.30 15.24 -14.26
N LYS A 158 -5.91 15.91 -13.17
CA LYS A 158 -6.81 16.25 -12.07
C LYS A 158 -7.96 17.15 -12.56
N GLY A 159 -7.66 18.17 -13.36
CA GLY A 159 -8.68 19.01 -13.98
C GLY A 159 -9.67 18.21 -14.85
N LEU A 160 -9.18 17.25 -15.62
CA LEU A 160 -10.05 16.38 -16.41
C LEU A 160 -10.94 15.49 -15.53
N ILE A 161 -10.40 14.89 -14.45
CA ILE A 161 -11.19 14.10 -13.50
C ILE A 161 -12.28 14.97 -12.87
N GLN A 162 -11.93 16.21 -12.44
CA GLN A 162 -12.87 17.15 -11.84
C GLN A 162 -13.96 17.59 -12.82
N ALA A 163 -13.65 17.75 -14.10
CA ALA A 163 -14.64 18.07 -15.13
C ALA A 163 -15.71 16.98 -15.30
N HIS A 164 -15.36 15.71 -15.05
CA HIS A 164 -16.29 14.58 -15.12
C HIS A 164 -17.01 14.28 -13.80
N LEU A 165 -16.33 14.44 -12.65
CA LEU A 165 -16.79 13.95 -11.35
C LEU A 165 -17.10 15.05 -10.33
N GLY A 166 -16.84 16.32 -10.68
CA GLY A 166 -16.94 17.47 -9.77
C GLY A 166 -15.62 17.78 -9.04
N GLU A 167 -15.57 18.94 -8.39
CA GLU A 167 -14.33 19.47 -7.79
C GLU A 167 -13.83 18.67 -6.59
N GLU A 168 -14.75 18.04 -5.84
CA GLU A 168 -14.39 17.30 -4.64
C GLU A 168 -13.71 15.96 -4.98
N ARG A 169 -12.54 15.73 -4.34
CA ARG A 169 -11.89 14.41 -4.41
C ARG A 169 -12.80 13.36 -3.77
N ARG A 170 -13.10 12.32 -4.51
CA ARG A 170 -13.85 11.18 -3.98
C ARG A 170 -12.92 10.22 -3.23
N ALA A 171 -13.46 9.57 -2.19
CA ALA A 171 -12.76 8.53 -1.45
C ALA A 171 -13.74 7.46 -0.97
N GLY A 172 -13.28 6.22 -0.96
CA GLY A 172 -14.12 5.08 -0.52
C GLY A 172 -15.31 4.82 -1.45
N THR A 173 -16.37 4.24 -0.91
CA THR A 173 -17.57 3.87 -1.66
C THR A 173 -18.62 4.98 -1.75
N THR A 174 -18.59 5.97 -0.84
CA THR A 174 -19.77 6.83 -0.60
C THR A 174 -19.46 8.28 -0.30
N GLY A 175 -18.21 8.77 -0.32
CA GLY A 175 -17.93 10.09 0.21
C GLY A 175 -16.83 10.89 -0.45
N ALA A 176 -16.75 12.17 -0.07
CA ALA A 176 -15.61 13.03 -0.33
C ALA A 176 -14.40 12.60 0.52
N TYR A 177 -13.20 12.78 -0.03
CA TYR A 177 -11.97 12.60 0.74
C TYR A 177 -11.94 13.62 1.88
N ARG A 178 -11.69 13.12 3.07
CA ARG A 178 -11.40 13.96 4.23
C ARG A 178 -9.97 13.66 4.66
N GLU A 179 -9.18 14.71 4.85
CA GLU A 179 -7.88 14.51 5.46
C GLU A 179 -8.05 13.88 6.85
N PRO A 180 -7.19 12.90 7.18
CA PRO A 180 -7.17 12.35 8.54
C PRO A 180 -6.96 13.51 9.52
N GLY A 181 -7.87 13.70 10.46
CA GLY A 181 -7.80 14.79 11.47
C GLY A 181 -6.60 14.65 12.44
N ARG A 182 -5.84 13.57 12.31
CA ARG A 182 -4.67 13.27 13.12
C ARG A 182 -3.59 12.59 12.29
N ARG A 183 -2.34 13.00 12.46
CA ARG A 183 -1.17 12.41 11.79
C ARG A 183 -0.87 11.02 12.34
N TYR A 184 -0.31 10.13 11.52
CA TYR A 184 0.04 8.76 11.90
C TYR A 184 1.10 8.71 12.99
N GLU A 185 2.05 9.66 12.99
CA GLU A 185 3.10 9.78 14.01
C GLU A 185 2.52 9.97 15.41
N HIS A 186 1.39 10.67 15.54
CA HIS A 186 0.71 10.82 16.83
C HIS A 186 0.03 9.52 17.27
N ASP A 187 -0.55 8.75 16.33
CA ASP A 187 -1.15 7.46 16.66
C ASP A 187 -0.07 6.46 17.11
N LEU A 188 1.09 6.46 16.45
CA LEU A 188 2.23 5.63 16.84
C LEU A 188 2.81 6.06 18.18
N ALA A 189 3.00 7.36 18.42
CA ALA A 189 3.51 7.87 19.70
C ALA A 189 2.63 7.53 20.89
N ASP A 190 1.31 7.42 20.69
CA ASP A 190 0.35 7.04 21.73
C ASP A 190 0.15 5.52 21.85
N SER A 191 0.90 4.73 21.10
CA SER A 191 0.83 3.26 21.10
C SER A 191 2.00 2.63 21.86
N ALA A 192 2.01 1.29 21.94
CA ALA A 192 3.14 0.53 22.45
C ALA A 192 4.42 0.71 21.60
N PHE A 193 4.30 1.20 20.35
CA PHE A 193 5.39 1.38 19.38
C PHE A 193 5.79 2.86 19.29
N SER A 194 6.15 3.47 20.42
CA SER A 194 6.39 4.92 20.49
C SER A 194 7.84 5.34 20.16
N ASP A 195 8.76 4.38 19.95
CA ASP A 195 10.10 4.66 19.43
C ASP A 195 10.04 4.71 17.89
N LEU A 196 9.91 5.93 17.35
CA LEU A 196 9.60 6.22 15.95
C LEU A 196 10.80 6.76 15.20
N THR A 197 11.09 6.15 14.06
CA THR A 197 12.02 6.66 13.05
C THR A 197 11.27 6.92 11.74
N GLU A 198 11.40 8.11 11.18
CA GLU A 198 10.87 8.45 9.85
C GLU A 198 11.99 8.31 8.81
N HIS A 199 11.72 7.52 7.76
CA HIS A 199 12.56 7.45 6.56
C HIS A 199 11.80 8.09 5.40
N ARG A 200 12.47 8.97 4.67
CA ARG A 200 11.94 9.67 3.50
C ARG A 200 12.79 9.32 2.29
N VAL A 201 12.28 8.43 1.46
CA VAL A 201 12.98 7.89 0.29
C VAL A 201 12.48 8.61 -0.96
N PRO A 202 13.28 9.48 -1.58
CA PRO A 202 12.91 10.11 -2.84
C PRO A 202 12.88 9.07 -3.95
N PHE A 203 11.95 9.22 -4.88
CA PHE A 203 11.89 8.39 -6.08
C PHE A 203 11.50 9.21 -7.31
N THR A 204 11.94 8.76 -8.47
CA THR A 204 11.41 9.18 -9.77
C THR A 204 10.79 7.97 -10.44
N ARG A 205 9.54 8.09 -10.84
CA ARG A 205 8.78 7.04 -11.51
C ARG A 205 8.46 7.44 -12.93
N ALA A 206 8.71 6.53 -13.87
CA ALA A 206 8.34 6.69 -15.25
C ALA A 206 6.97 6.04 -15.51
N TRP A 207 6.06 6.78 -16.12
CA TRP A 207 4.74 6.32 -16.51
C TRP A 207 4.59 6.36 -18.04
N THR A 208 3.89 5.37 -18.60
CA THR A 208 3.29 5.54 -19.92
C THR A 208 1.88 6.10 -19.79
N PRO A 209 1.33 6.83 -20.78
CA PRO A 209 -0.06 7.28 -20.76
C PRO A 209 -1.05 6.14 -20.47
N ARG A 210 -0.83 4.96 -21.06
CA ARG A 210 -1.63 3.75 -20.81
C ARG A 210 -1.49 3.25 -19.36
N GLY A 211 -0.28 3.32 -18.80
CA GLY A 211 -0.02 2.93 -17.42
C GLY A 211 -0.76 3.82 -16.43
N VAL A 212 -0.79 5.15 -16.67
CA VAL A 212 -1.55 6.09 -15.84
C VAL A 212 -3.04 5.79 -15.87
N VAL A 213 -3.63 5.57 -17.08
CA VAL A 213 -5.05 5.23 -17.19
C VAL A 213 -5.36 3.90 -16.49
N GLY A 214 -4.49 2.89 -16.64
CA GLY A 214 -4.61 1.63 -15.91
C GLY A 214 -4.56 1.81 -14.39
N TYR A 215 -3.66 2.67 -13.90
CA TYR A 215 -3.58 3.02 -12.48
C TYR A 215 -4.87 3.70 -11.98
N LEU A 216 -5.43 4.65 -12.74
CA LEU A 216 -6.67 5.35 -12.36
C LEU A 216 -7.83 4.39 -12.09
N ARG A 217 -7.98 3.33 -12.87
CA ARG A 217 -9.01 2.30 -12.68
C ARG A 217 -8.91 1.64 -11.29
N SER A 218 -7.72 1.62 -10.69
CA SER A 218 -7.46 1.03 -9.37
C SER A 218 -7.60 2.04 -8.22
N THR A 219 -7.93 3.30 -8.50
CA THR A 219 -8.03 4.33 -7.48
C THR A 219 -9.47 4.52 -7.00
N SER A 220 -9.66 4.88 -5.74
CA SER A 220 -10.99 5.18 -5.19
C SER A 220 -11.60 6.48 -5.75
N PHE A 221 -10.79 7.36 -6.32
CA PHE A 221 -11.23 8.68 -6.82
C PHE A 221 -11.51 8.72 -8.32
N ALA A 222 -11.10 7.70 -9.09
CA ALA A 222 -11.29 7.66 -10.55
C ALA A 222 -11.60 6.25 -11.08
N ARG A 223 -12.22 5.38 -10.27
CA ARG A 223 -12.62 4.05 -10.71
C ARG A 223 -13.78 4.12 -11.72
N PRO A 224 -13.91 3.10 -12.59
CA PRO A 224 -14.84 3.12 -13.73
C PRO A 224 -16.29 3.43 -13.39
N ASP A 225 -16.80 2.89 -12.30
CA ASP A 225 -18.21 3.01 -11.88
C ASP A 225 -18.63 4.42 -11.43
N LEU A 226 -17.68 5.33 -11.25
CA LEU A 226 -17.96 6.73 -10.92
C LEU A 226 -18.36 7.57 -12.15
N PHE A 227 -18.02 7.12 -13.35
CA PHE A 227 -18.24 7.91 -14.56
C PHE A 227 -19.53 7.52 -15.28
N THR A 228 -20.27 8.50 -15.76
CA THR A 228 -21.42 8.27 -16.65
C THR A 228 -20.97 7.70 -18.00
N ASP A 229 -19.81 8.16 -18.52
CA ASP A 229 -19.16 7.65 -19.73
C ASP A 229 -17.66 7.48 -19.46
N HIS A 230 -17.33 6.36 -18.87
CA HIS A 230 -15.93 6.02 -18.54
C HIS A 230 -15.05 5.88 -19.78
N ARG A 231 -15.58 5.36 -20.89
CA ARG A 231 -14.83 5.21 -22.14
C ARG A 231 -14.39 6.58 -22.68
N ARG A 232 -15.30 7.53 -22.72
CA ARG A 232 -15.02 8.89 -23.14
C ARG A 232 -13.96 9.55 -22.26
N PHE A 233 -14.07 9.37 -20.92
CA PHE A 233 -13.05 9.85 -20.00
C PHE A 233 -11.67 9.26 -20.30
N GLU A 234 -11.56 7.95 -20.54
CA GLU A 234 -10.28 7.30 -20.87
C GLU A 234 -9.69 7.79 -22.18
N GLU A 235 -10.50 7.96 -23.22
CA GLU A 235 -10.06 8.51 -24.51
C GLU A 235 -9.48 9.93 -24.33
N GLN A 236 -10.14 10.77 -23.54
CA GLN A 236 -9.66 12.12 -23.23
C GLN A 236 -8.40 12.10 -22.35
N ALA A 237 -8.35 11.24 -21.34
CA ALA A 237 -7.18 11.09 -20.49
C ALA A 237 -5.96 10.60 -21.29
N GLN A 238 -6.13 9.61 -22.18
CA GLN A 238 -5.06 9.16 -23.08
C GLN A 238 -4.54 10.29 -23.96
N ALA A 239 -5.43 11.06 -24.60
CA ALA A 239 -5.05 12.15 -25.48
C ALA A 239 -4.29 13.25 -24.70
N LEU A 240 -4.79 13.63 -23.52
CA LEU A 240 -4.16 14.60 -22.63
C LEU A 240 -2.77 14.15 -22.19
N LEU A 241 -2.64 12.91 -21.72
CA LEU A 241 -1.37 12.37 -21.24
C LEU A 241 -0.33 12.26 -22.37
N HIS A 242 -0.74 11.93 -23.59
CA HIS A 242 0.17 11.93 -24.74
C HIS A 242 0.71 13.33 -25.08
N GLN A 243 -0.07 14.39 -24.86
CA GLN A 243 0.39 15.77 -25.09
C GLN A 243 1.47 16.20 -24.08
N HIS A 244 1.43 15.65 -22.86
CA HIS A 244 2.41 15.93 -21.81
C HIS A 244 3.60 14.97 -21.80
N ALA A 245 3.51 13.84 -22.49
CA ALA A 245 4.58 12.84 -22.51
C ALA A 245 5.79 13.33 -23.31
N GLN A 246 6.98 13.14 -22.76
CA GLN A 246 8.25 13.31 -23.46
C GLN A 246 8.72 11.93 -23.93
N ASP A 247 8.85 11.75 -25.23
CA ASP A 247 9.18 10.44 -25.85
C ASP A 247 8.28 9.28 -25.37
N GLY A 248 6.99 9.58 -25.15
CA GLY A 248 6.00 8.61 -24.65
C GLY A 248 6.04 8.35 -23.15
N VAL A 249 6.84 9.09 -22.39
CA VAL A 249 7.03 8.92 -20.93
C VAL A 249 6.60 10.17 -20.18
N LEU A 250 5.95 9.96 -19.05
CA LEU A 250 5.59 10.96 -18.05
C LEU A 250 6.39 10.66 -16.78
N TYR A 251 6.97 11.66 -16.16
CA TYR A 251 7.74 11.49 -14.94
C TYR A 251 6.96 11.97 -13.72
N GLU A 252 7.08 11.21 -12.63
CA GLU A 252 6.56 11.52 -11.30
C GLU A 252 7.72 11.49 -10.31
N ASP A 253 8.07 12.65 -9.76
CA ASP A 253 9.00 12.72 -8.64
C ASP A 253 8.20 12.76 -7.33
N GLY A 254 8.59 11.96 -6.38
CA GLY A 254 7.87 11.84 -5.11
C GLY A 254 8.77 11.42 -3.96
N VAL A 255 8.16 11.29 -2.79
CA VAL A 255 8.81 10.78 -1.59
C VAL A 255 7.98 9.63 -1.04
N PHE A 256 8.59 8.47 -0.90
CA PHE A 256 8.01 7.35 -0.18
C PHE A 256 8.40 7.46 1.30
N THR A 257 7.41 7.59 2.18
CA THR A 257 7.65 7.72 3.61
C THR A 257 7.44 6.38 4.30
N VAL A 258 8.36 6.00 5.18
CA VAL A 258 8.25 4.88 6.09
C VAL A 258 8.33 5.39 7.52
N LEU A 259 7.25 5.26 8.26
CA LEU A 259 7.19 5.47 9.69
C LEU A 259 7.47 4.11 10.35
N LEU A 260 8.71 3.92 10.78
CA LEU A 260 9.18 2.69 11.41
C LEU A 260 9.16 2.86 12.93
N ALA A 261 8.31 2.09 13.58
CA ALA A 261 8.03 2.24 15.01
C ALA A 261 8.30 0.95 15.77
N ARG A 262 8.93 1.08 16.96
CA ARG A 262 9.28 -0.05 17.84
C ARG A 262 8.81 0.21 19.26
N ARG A 263 8.79 -0.83 20.08
CA ARG A 263 8.63 -0.65 21.53
C ARG A 263 9.88 0.05 22.09
N PRO A 264 9.75 1.01 23.01
CA PRO A 264 10.90 1.68 23.62
C PRO A 264 11.87 0.69 24.28
N GLY A 265 13.17 0.90 24.04
CA GLY A 265 14.23 0.08 24.65
C GLY A 265 14.44 -1.30 24.00
N THR A 266 13.85 -1.58 22.86
CA THR A 266 13.98 -2.86 22.13
C THR A 266 14.90 -2.75 20.90
N SER A 267 15.95 -1.93 20.95
CA SER A 267 16.96 -1.95 19.88
C SER A 267 17.58 -3.35 19.75
N ARG A 268 17.66 -3.85 18.50
CA ARG A 268 18.44 -5.07 18.17
C ARG A 268 19.92 -4.78 18.22
#